data_7b1a61c3e8bccb72f2e7d6e9baa7e0e0
#
_entry.id   7b1a61c3e8bccb72f2e7d6e9baa7e0e0
#
_cell.length_a   1.000
_cell.length_b   1.000
_cell.length_c   1.000
_cell.angle_alpha   90.00
_cell.angle_beta   90.00
_cell.angle_gamma   90.00
#
_symmetry.space_group_name_H-M   'P 1'
#
loop_
_entity.id
_entity.type
_entity.pdbx_description
1 polymer ?
#
loop_
_entity_poly.entity_id
_entity_poly.type
_entity_poly.pdbx_seq_one_letter_code
_entity_poly.pdbx_strand_id
1 'polypeptide(L)'
;MSADGGVARGRVIVVGSINVDVVMRLPRLPAPGETVAGGVSSRHHGGKGANQAVAAARAGAVVHMIGAVGARDGEDAVAALSSEGITVSAVARCEAPTGLAAVLVDATSGENQIALAAGANELVTPAHVRESLTGLGLVPADVVVLSFELPEAPLRAAAAAARDARARLVVNPAPAREGFAGLLAGAIATPNVPELAALVTQCGLRGAMTSQAAAMALAGHTGGPVVATMGADGALLADTGLADTGLADTGPADTGPGGESATEHFAGHQVTAVDTTGAGDTLTGVLAASLAQGYDLRASVRRAVAAAALAVTQPGARAGMPTTAEIERLLS
;
A
#
# COMPACT_ATOMS: atom_id res chain seq x y z
N MET A 1 17.12 22.95 -30.54
CA MET A 1 17.10 23.06 -29.08
C MET A 1 15.65 22.81 -28.67
N SER A 2 15.28 21.56 -28.46
CA SER A 2 13.95 21.17 -27.98
C SER A 2 13.92 21.35 -26.46
N ALA A 3 13.12 22.32 -26.00
CA ALA A 3 12.82 22.45 -24.59
C ALA A 3 11.81 21.32 -24.22
N ASP A 4 12.33 20.15 -23.88
CA ASP A 4 11.57 19.14 -23.17
C ASP A 4 11.35 19.67 -21.75
N GLY A 5 10.18 20.22 -21.51
CA GLY A 5 9.71 20.59 -20.17
C GLY A 5 9.48 19.34 -19.31
N GLY A 6 10.56 18.62 -19.00
CA GLY A 6 10.52 17.43 -18.20
C GLY A 6 9.93 17.75 -16.82
N VAL A 7 8.72 17.25 -16.55
CA VAL A 7 8.17 17.23 -15.21
C VAL A 7 9.21 16.56 -14.30
N ALA A 8 9.65 17.27 -13.27
CA ALA A 8 10.64 16.73 -12.32
C ALA A 8 10.09 15.44 -11.73
N ARG A 9 10.76 14.31 -12.02
CA ARG A 9 10.38 13.01 -11.49
C ARG A 9 10.72 12.97 -10.00
N GLY A 10 9.73 12.64 -9.18
CA GLY A 10 9.89 12.43 -7.74
C GLY A 10 10.40 11.04 -7.41
N ARG A 11 10.66 10.84 -6.13
CA ARG A 11 11.02 9.54 -5.52
C ARG A 11 9.82 9.00 -4.77
N VAL A 12 9.79 7.69 -4.54
CA VAL A 12 8.88 7.05 -3.60
C VAL A 12 9.65 6.75 -2.32
N ILE A 13 9.20 7.29 -1.20
CA ILE A 13 9.78 7.08 0.12
C ILE A 13 8.80 6.28 0.94
N VAL A 14 9.11 5.01 1.21
CA VAL A 14 8.26 4.12 1.99
C VAL A 14 8.71 4.12 3.44
N VAL A 15 7.83 4.53 4.35
CA VAL A 15 8.01 4.39 5.79
C VAL A 15 7.11 3.27 6.27
N GLY A 16 7.66 2.08 6.49
CA GLY A 16 6.84 0.91 6.70
C GLY A 16 7.58 -0.31 7.23
N SER A 17 6.85 -1.39 7.39
CA SER A 17 7.29 -2.67 7.94
C SER A 17 8.13 -3.49 6.98
N ILE A 18 9.03 -4.28 7.56
CA ILE A 18 9.80 -5.33 6.89
C ILE A 18 9.61 -6.60 7.70
N ASN A 19 9.06 -7.65 7.08
CA ASN A 19 8.79 -8.93 7.75
C ASN A 19 9.44 -10.10 7.01
N VAL A 20 9.58 -11.19 7.73
CA VAL A 20 9.76 -12.53 7.19
C VAL A 20 8.47 -13.30 7.40
N ASP A 21 7.88 -13.82 6.34
CA ASP A 21 6.64 -14.59 6.40
C ASP A 21 7.00 -16.08 6.36
N VAL A 22 6.58 -16.82 7.37
CA VAL A 22 6.68 -18.29 7.43
C VAL A 22 5.31 -18.87 7.12
N VAL A 23 5.18 -19.44 5.95
CA VAL A 23 3.94 -20.08 5.49
C VAL A 23 4.03 -21.57 5.74
N MET A 24 3.08 -22.13 6.47
CA MET A 24 2.94 -23.58 6.68
C MET A 24 1.63 -24.04 6.05
N ARG A 25 1.74 -24.87 5.01
CA ARG A 25 0.58 -25.57 4.44
C ARG A 25 0.39 -26.88 5.17
N LEU A 26 -0.73 -27.01 5.86
CA LEU A 26 -1.08 -28.15 6.71
C LEU A 26 -2.24 -28.92 6.07
N PRO A 27 -2.40 -30.23 6.37
CA PRO A 27 -3.58 -30.99 5.92
C PRO A 27 -4.90 -30.37 6.40
N ARG A 28 -4.89 -29.69 7.56
CA ARG A 28 -5.95 -28.87 8.14
C ARG A 28 -5.39 -27.92 9.18
N LEU A 29 -6.14 -26.87 9.51
CA LEU A 29 -5.76 -25.97 10.61
C LEU A 29 -5.89 -26.66 11.98
N PRO A 30 -4.93 -26.45 12.94
CA PRO A 30 -5.02 -27.00 14.27
C PRO A 30 -6.12 -26.31 15.09
N ALA A 31 -6.87 -27.08 15.86
CA ALA A 31 -7.73 -26.58 16.92
C ALA A 31 -6.89 -26.15 18.16
N PRO A 32 -7.44 -25.34 19.08
CA PRO A 32 -6.75 -25.00 20.32
C PRO A 32 -6.28 -26.26 21.09
N GLY A 33 -4.98 -26.30 21.39
CA GLY A 33 -4.34 -27.44 22.10
C GLY A 33 -3.98 -28.62 21.21
N GLU A 34 -4.20 -28.53 19.89
CA GLU A 34 -3.93 -29.63 18.97
C GLU A 34 -2.57 -29.49 18.28
N THR A 35 -1.94 -30.62 17.98
CA THR A 35 -0.75 -30.72 17.13
C THR A 35 -1.12 -31.38 15.81
N VAL A 36 -0.95 -30.67 14.69
CA VAL A 36 -1.12 -31.21 13.33
C VAL A 36 0.25 -31.41 12.71
N ALA A 37 0.53 -32.61 12.22
CA ALA A 37 1.78 -32.96 11.54
C ALA A 37 1.56 -33.17 10.03
N GLY A 38 2.65 -33.22 9.24
CA GLY A 38 2.61 -33.54 7.80
C GLY A 38 2.49 -32.30 6.91
N GLY A 39 2.86 -31.12 7.43
CA GLY A 39 2.87 -29.89 6.64
C GLY A 39 4.17 -29.66 5.86
N VAL A 40 4.09 -28.72 4.92
CA VAL A 40 5.25 -28.15 4.20
C VAL A 40 5.38 -26.68 4.57
N SER A 41 6.60 -26.22 4.83
CA SER A 41 6.86 -24.82 5.16
C SER A 41 7.68 -24.13 4.07
N SER A 42 7.43 -22.83 3.90
CA SER A 42 8.24 -21.94 3.07
C SER A 42 8.45 -20.61 3.80
N ARG A 43 9.55 -19.92 3.45
CA ARG A 43 9.86 -18.59 3.97
C ARG A 43 9.83 -17.61 2.81
N HIS A 44 9.22 -16.46 3.05
CA HIS A 44 9.10 -15.39 2.08
C HIS A 44 9.46 -14.06 2.73
N HIS A 45 9.88 -13.10 1.93
CA HIS A 45 10.02 -11.73 2.38
C HIS A 45 8.67 -11.04 2.31
N GLY A 46 8.24 -10.44 3.42
CA GLY A 46 6.95 -9.79 3.59
C GLY A 46 7.06 -8.42 4.22
N GLY A 47 5.98 -8.00 4.85
CA GLY A 47 5.77 -6.67 5.39
C GLY A 47 5.17 -5.73 4.34
N LYS A 48 4.07 -5.06 4.69
CA LYS A 48 3.35 -4.18 3.75
C LYS A 48 4.24 -3.09 3.20
N GLY A 49 5.06 -2.43 4.06
CA GLY A 49 6.00 -1.42 3.60
C GLY A 49 6.99 -1.97 2.57
N ALA A 50 7.61 -3.10 2.87
CA ALA A 50 8.56 -3.74 1.97
C ALA A 50 7.92 -4.21 0.65
N ASN A 51 6.68 -4.72 0.69
CA ASN A 51 5.93 -5.11 -0.49
C ASN A 51 5.60 -3.90 -1.38
N GLN A 52 5.12 -2.79 -0.77
CA GLN A 52 4.82 -1.54 -1.48
C GLN A 52 6.07 -0.93 -2.12
N ALA A 53 7.21 -1.01 -1.43
CA ALA A 53 8.50 -0.57 -1.97
C ALA A 53 8.91 -1.39 -3.20
N VAL A 54 8.79 -2.73 -3.15
CA VAL A 54 9.08 -3.62 -4.30
C VAL A 54 8.15 -3.31 -5.48
N ALA A 55 6.84 -3.18 -5.23
CA ALA A 55 5.88 -2.85 -6.27
C ALA A 55 6.21 -1.51 -6.95
N ALA A 56 6.57 -0.49 -6.16
CA ALA A 56 6.96 0.82 -6.69
C ALA A 56 8.27 0.76 -7.51
N ALA A 57 9.26 0.00 -7.05
CA ALA A 57 10.54 -0.15 -7.75
C ALA A 57 10.36 -0.87 -9.10
N ARG A 58 9.60 -1.97 -9.14
CA ARG A 58 9.29 -2.70 -10.38
C ARG A 58 8.45 -1.87 -11.35
N ALA A 59 7.63 -0.95 -10.84
CA ALA A 59 6.93 0.06 -11.64
C ALA A 59 7.82 1.22 -12.10
N GLY A 60 9.14 1.15 -11.88
CA GLY A 60 10.14 2.06 -12.41
C GLY A 60 10.38 3.34 -11.60
N ALA A 61 9.96 3.38 -10.34
CA ALA A 61 10.27 4.51 -9.45
C ALA A 61 11.65 4.36 -8.80
N VAL A 62 12.26 5.49 -8.45
CA VAL A 62 13.39 5.54 -7.50
C VAL A 62 12.81 5.41 -6.09
N VAL A 63 13.19 4.35 -5.36
CA VAL A 63 12.56 4.01 -4.07
C VAL A 63 13.58 4.05 -2.94
N HIS A 64 13.18 4.65 -1.80
CA HIS A 64 13.88 4.63 -0.53
C HIS A 64 13.01 3.95 0.52
N MET A 65 13.59 3.01 1.27
CA MET A 65 12.92 2.34 2.37
C MET A 65 13.41 2.86 3.71
N ILE A 66 12.49 3.29 4.57
CA ILE A 66 12.71 3.65 5.98
C ILE A 66 11.93 2.64 6.82
N GLY A 67 12.63 1.92 7.68
CA GLY A 67 12.05 0.86 8.51
C GLY A 67 13.09 0.27 9.45
N ALA A 68 12.86 -0.92 9.97
CA ALA A 68 13.80 -1.63 10.81
C ALA A 68 13.74 -3.14 10.62
N VAL A 69 14.88 -3.79 10.82
CA VAL A 69 15.04 -5.24 10.86
C VAL A 69 15.92 -5.65 12.04
N GLY A 70 15.90 -6.91 12.41
CA GLY A 70 16.80 -7.46 13.43
C GLY A 70 18.26 -7.46 12.94
N ALA A 71 19.18 -7.08 13.83
CA ALA A 71 20.61 -7.06 13.52
C ALA A 71 21.20 -8.45 13.23
N ARG A 72 20.54 -9.51 13.73
CA ARG A 72 21.03 -10.90 13.60
C ARG A 72 20.37 -11.69 12.47
N ASP A 73 19.17 -11.31 12.05
CA ASP A 73 18.31 -12.10 11.14
C ASP A 73 17.69 -11.29 10.00
N GLY A 74 17.99 -9.99 9.90
CA GLY A 74 17.40 -9.10 8.92
C GLY A 74 18.19 -8.91 7.63
N GLU A 75 19.41 -9.48 7.53
CA GLU A 75 20.29 -9.22 6.38
C GLU A 75 19.69 -9.70 5.06
N ASP A 76 19.11 -10.91 5.04
CA ASP A 76 18.48 -11.46 3.84
C ASP A 76 17.31 -10.60 3.35
N ALA A 77 16.49 -10.06 4.29
CA ALA A 77 15.38 -9.19 3.94
C ALA A 77 15.84 -7.86 3.32
N VAL A 78 16.95 -7.30 3.84
CA VAL A 78 17.53 -6.07 3.32
C VAL A 78 18.22 -6.31 1.98
N ALA A 79 18.96 -7.41 1.84
CA ALA A 79 19.59 -7.81 0.57
C ALA A 79 18.52 -8.00 -0.53
N ALA A 80 17.38 -8.62 -0.20
CA ALA A 80 16.27 -8.78 -1.13
C ALA A 80 15.69 -7.44 -1.60
N LEU A 81 15.55 -6.45 -0.71
CA LEU A 81 15.11 -5.10 -1.09
C LEU A 81 16.18 -4.39 -1.96
N SER A 82 17.44 -4.50 -1.60
CA SER A 82 18.53 -3.92 -2.37
C SER A 82 18.63 -4.52 -3.78
N SER A 83 18.38 -5.82 -3.93
CA SER A 83 18.37 -6.49 -5.25
C SER A 83 17.25 -6.01 -6.19
N GLU A 84 16.17 -5.45 -5.64
CA GLU A 84 15.11 -4.76 -6.41
C GLU A 84 15.46 -3.30 -6.74
N GLY A 85 16.69 -2.84 -6.44
CA GLY A 85 17.14 -1.48 -6.67
C GLY A 85 16.65 -0.45 -5.64
N ILE A 86 16.12 -0.91 -4.50
CA ILE A 86 15.62 -0.06 -3.43
C ILE A 86 16.78 0.43 -2.57
N THR A 87 16.84 1.73 -2.27
CA THR A 87 17.80 2.30 -1.33
C THR A 87 17.39 1.96 0.10
N VAL A 88 18.23 1.21 0.80
CA VAL A 88 17.99 0.64 2.14
C VAL A 88 18.86 1.25 3.24
N SER A 89 19.56 2.34 2.96
CA SER A 89 20.49 2.98 3.92
C SER A 89 19.80 3.50 5.19
N ALA A 90 18.49 3.75 5.13
CA ALA A 90 17.65 4.17 6.25
C ALA A 90 16.88 3.01 6.91
N VAL A 91 17.27 1.75 6.63
CA VAL A 91 16.75 0.59 7.36
C VAL A 91 17.62 0.34 8.60
N ALA A 92 17.05 0.61 9.79
CA ALA A 92 17.74 0.43 11.06
C ALA A 92 17.99 -1.06 11.38
N ARG A 93 19.07 -1.34 12.09
CA ARG A 93 19.39 -2.65 12.65
C ARG A 93 19.12 -2.63 14.15
N CYS A 94 18.17 -3.44 14.62
CA CYS A 94 17.72 -3.48 16.01
C CYS A 94 18.10 -4.79 16.70
N GLU A 95 18.17 -4.77 18.04
CA GLU A 95 18.41 -5.98 18.84
C GLU A 95 17.22 -6.96 18.81
N ALA A 96 15.99 -6.44 18.63
CA ALA A 96 14.82 -7.30 18.45
C ALA A 96 14.91 -8.06 17.12
N PRO A 97 14.33 -9.27 17.01
CA PRO A 97 14.24 -10.00 15.75
C PRO A 97 13.48 -9.20 14.68
N THR A 98 13.74 -9.50 13.42
CA THR A 98 12.94 -8.99 12.31
C THR A 98 11.46 -9.35 12.49
N GLY A 99 10.55 -8.50 12.05
CA GLY A 99 9.11 -8.79 12.07
C GLY A 99 8.81 -10.14 11.41
N LEU A 100 7.89 -10.90 12.01
CA LEU A 100 7.54 -12.24 11.56
C LEU A 100 6.04 -12.37 11.41
N ALA A 101 5.58 -12.87 10.25
CA ALA A 101 4.23 -13.39 10.07
C ALA A 101 4.26 -14.91 10.01
N ALA A 102 3.54 -15.56 10.91
CA ALA A 102 3.28 -17.01 10.86
C ALA A 102 1.93 -17.21 10.18
N VAL A 103 1.94 -17.84 9.00
CA VAL A 103 0.74 -18.07 8.18
C VAL A 103 0.49 -19.57 8.10
N LEU A 104 -0.59 -20.03 8.73
CA LEU A 104 -1.05 -21.43 8.64
C LEU A 104 -2.12 -21.47 7.54
N VAL A 105 -1.96 -22.38 6.59
CA VAL A 105 -2.88 -22.54 5.45
C VAL A 105 -3.40 -23.98 5.45
N ASP A 106 -4.71 -24.13 5.46
CA ASP A 106 -5.37 -25.39 5.19
C ASP A 106 -5.20 -25.78 3.72
N ALA A 107 -4.54 -26.89 3.46
CA ALA A 107 -4.24 -27.34 2.08
C ALA A 107 -5.50 -27.75 1.30
N THR A 108 -6.61 -28.05 2.01
CA THR A 108 -7.87 -28.54 1.42
C THR A 108 -8.83 -27.38 1.12
N SER A 109 -9.06 -26.52 2.13
CA SER A 109 -10.03 -25.40 2.01
C SER A 109 -9.39 -24.10 1.49
N GLY A 110 -8.07 -23.94 1.66
CA GLY A 110 -7.38 -22.68 1.41
C GLY A 110 -7.58 -21.63 2.53
N GLU A 111 -8.33 -21.95 3.58
CA GLU A 111 -8.47 -21.07 4.74
C GLU A 111 -7.12 -20.84 5.41
N ASN A 112 -6.94 -19.66 6.01
CA ASN A 112 -5.69 -19.35 6.69
C ASN A 112 -5.91 -18.74 8.08
N GLN A 113 -4.87 -18.86 8.91
CA GLN A 113 -4.72 -18.16 10.17
C GLN A 113 -3.37 -17.47 10.17
N ILE A 114 -3.35 -16.19 10.55
CA ILE A 114 -2.13 -15.38 10.54
C ILE A 114 -1.89 -14.85 11.95
N ALA A 115 -0.66 -15.05 12.44
CA ALA A 115 -0.15 -14.43 13.65
C ALA A 115 1.03 -13.53 13.28
N LEU A 116 1.00 -12.28 13.76
CA LEU A 116 2.04 -11.30 13.47
C LEU A 116 2.81 -10.95 14.74
N ALA A 117 4.13 -11.06 14.68
CA ALA A 117 5.06 -10.53 15.67
C ALA A 117 5.80 -9.35 15.03
N ALA A 118 5.55 -8.14 15.51
CA ALA A 118 6.09 -6.93 14.88
C ALA A 118 7.62 -6.83 14.98
N GLY A 119 8.23 -7.34 16.06
CA GLY A 119 9.68 -7.39 16.21
C GLY A 119 10.33 -6.02 16.09
N ALA A 120 11.36 -5.91 15.25
CA ALA A 120 12.09 -4.65 15.00
C ALA A 120 11.20 -3.52 14.48
N ASN A 121 10.07 -3.81 13.84
CA ASN A 121 9.13 -2.77 13.38
C ASN A 121 8.58 -1.91 14.53
N GLU A 122 8.41 -2.49 15.74
CA GLU A 122 7.98 -1.73 16.94
C GLU A 122 9.05 -0.75 17.43
N LEU A 123 10.30 -0.91 17.02
CA LEU A 123 11.43 -0.07 17.45
C LEU A 123 11.72 1.08 16.49
N VAL A 124 10.97 1.23 15.40
CA VAL A 124 11.04 2.40 14.54
C VAL A 124 10.59 3.63 15.32
N THR A 125 11.47 4.62 15.45
CA THR A 125 11.21 5.82 16.26
C THR A 125 10.88 7.05 15.40
N PRO A 126 10.14 8.03 15.95
CA PRO A 126 9.93 9.30 15.26
C PRO A 126 11.22 10.06 14.95
N ALA A 127 12.26 9.91 15.78
CA ALA A 127 13.57 10.53 15.57
C ALA A 127 14.24 9.95 14.34
N HIS A 128 14.32 8.60 14.24
CA HIS A 128 14.87 7.90 13.09
C HIS A 128 14.21 8.31 11.78
N VAL A 129 12.86 8.37 11.78
CA VAL A 129 12.08 8.77 10.59
C VAL A 129 12.38 10.23 10.20
N ARG A 130 12.37 11.16 11.16
CA ARG A 130 12.68 12.58 10.87
C ARG A 130 14.10 12.78 10.36
N GLU A 131 15.09 12.15 10.97
CA GLU A 131 16.49 12.22 10.52
C GLU A 131 16.65 11.69 9.09
N SER A 132 16.06 10.52 8.81
CA SER A 132 16.08 9.91 7.48
C SER A 132 15.44 10.80 6.43
N LEU A 133 14.25 11.34 6.69
CA LEU A 133 13.53 12.21 5.75
C LEU A 133 14.24 13.57 5.56
N THR A 134 14.83 14.12 6.63
CA THR A 134 15.64 15.35 6.55
C THR A 134 16.88 15.11 5.70
N GLY A 135 17.58 13.97 5.88
CA GLY A 135 18.75 13.61 5.09
C GLY A 135 18.42 13.38 3.61
N LEU A 136 17.21 12.91 3.28
CA LEU A 136 16.72 12.76 1.91
C LEU A 136 16.34 14.10 1.26
N GLY A 137 15.98 15.13 2.04
CA GLY A 137 15.52 16.41 1.53
C GLY A 137 14.29 16.24 0.64
N LEU A 138 13.11 16.04 1.25
CA LEU A 138 11.86 15.86 0.50
C LEU A 138 11.53 17.06 -0.36
N VAL A 139 11.01 16.79 -1.56
CA VAL A 139 10.52 17.80 -2.51
C VAL A 139 9.06 17.55 -2.90
N PRO A 140 8.32 18.55 -3.42
CA PRO A 140 6.89 18.38 -3.75
C PRO A 140 6.57 17.26 -4.77
N ALA A 141 7.55 16.88 -5.60
CA ALA A 141 7.39 15.78 -6.55
C ALA A 141 7.47 14.39 -5.88
N ASP A 142 8.05 14.28 -4.69
CA ASP A 142 8.18 13.02 -3.96
C ASP A 142 6.82 12.51 -3.46
N VAL A 143 6.74 11.19 -3.26
CA VAL A 143 5.58 10.51 -2.71
C VAL A 143 6.02 9.72 -1.47
N VAL A 144 5.46 10.05 -0.32
CA VAL A 144 5.66 9.30 0.93
C VAL A 144 4.55 8.28 1.07
N VAL A 145 4.92 7.01 1.30
CA VAL A 145 3.98 5.89 1.47
C VAL A 145 4.04 5.37 2.89
N LEU A 146 2.87 5.21 3.52
CA LEU A 146 2.72 4.68 4.87
C LEU A 146 1.78 3.47 4.88
N SER A 147 2.05 2.52 5.79
CA SER A 147 1.12 1.44 6.14
C SER A 147 1.03 1.31 7.67
N PHE A 148 -0.07 0.73 8.18
CA PHE A 148 -0.34 0.70 9.63
C PHE A 148 0.31 -0.48 10.36
N GLU A 149 1.41 -1.01 9.84
CA GLU A 149 2.21 -2.06 10.51
C GLU A 149 3.36 -1.51 11.37
N LEU A 150 3.51 -0.19 11.46
CA LEU A 150 4.43 0.47 12.40
C LEU A 150 3.65 1.10 13.56
N PRO A 151 4.31 1.50 14.66
CA PRO A 151 3.72 2.36 15.68
C PRO A 151 3.21 3.68 15.10
N GLU A 152 2.23 4.27 15.75
CA GLU A 152 1.60 5.51 15.26
C GLU A 152 2.57 6.70 15.23
N ALA A 153 3.41 6.85 16.25
CA ALA A 153 4.26 8.02 16.41
C ALA A 153 5.27 8.24 15.25
N PRO A 154 6.01 7.23 14.76
CA PRO A 154 6.86 7.38 13.58
C PRO A 154 6.06 7.67 12.30
N LEU A 155 4.85 7.09 12.13
CA LEU A 155 3.99 7.38 10.99
C LEU A 155 3.48 8.82 11.01
N ARG A 156 3.13 9.36 12.19
CA ARG A 156 2.78 10.78 12.37
C ARG A 156 3.96 11.69 12.01
N ALA A 157 5.17 11.32 12.40
CA ALA A 157 6.37 12.08 12.04
C ALA A 157 6.59 12.11 10.51
N ALA A 158 6.41 10.98 9.83
CA ALA A 158 6.51 10.90 8.38
C ALA A 158 5.42 11.73 7.68
N ALA A 159 4.17 11.61 8.12
CA ALA A 159 3.06 12.38 7.55
C ALA A 159 3.25 13.90 7.74
N ALA A 160 3.76 14.34 8.89
CA ALA A 160 4.09 15.76 9.14
C ALA A 160 5.20 16.23 8.17
N ALA A 161 6.30 15.49 8.06
CA ALA A 161 7.40 15.84 7.15
C ALA A 161 6.96 15.91 5.68
N ALA A 162 6.09 14.99 5.24
CA ALA A 162 5.53 15.02 3.89
C ALA A 162 4.70 16.30 3.65
N ARG A 163 3.83 16.68 4.59
CA ARG A 163 3.03 17.90 4.50
C ARG A 163 3.89 19.16 4.50
N ASP A 164 4.89 19.25 5.38
CA ASP A 164 5.82 20.38 5.45
C ASP A 164 6.59 20.57 4.14
N ALA A 165 7.00 19.49 3.50
CA ALA A 165 7.65 19.49 2.21
C ALA A 165 6.69 19.65 1.02
N ARG A 166 5.37 19.65 1.24
CA ARG A 166 4.34 19.57 0.20
C ARG A 166 4.49 18.34 -0.71
N ALA A 167 5.12 17.29 -0.22
CA ALA A 167 5.19 15.99 -0.89
C ALA A 167 3.83 15.29 -0.80
N ARG A 168 3.52 14.47 -1.79
CA ARG A 168 2.29 13.68 -1.77
C ARG A 168 2.38 12.61 -0.69
N LEU A 169 1.25 12.34 -0.05
CA LEU A 169 1.14 11.30 0.98
C LEU A 169 0.14 10.24 0.52
N VAL A 170 0.58 9.00 0.43
CA VAL A 170 -0.25 7.82 0.16
C VAL A 170 -0.28 6.97 1.42
N VAL A 171 -1.46 6.63 1.91
CA VAL A 171 -1.64 5.86 3.15
C VAL A 171 -2.47 4.61 2.85
N ASN A 172 -1.85 3.44 3.05
CA ASN A 172 -2.56 2.18 3.08
C ASN A 172 -2.96 1.87 4.53
N PRO A 173 -4.25 1.98 4.89
CA PRO A 173 -4.71 1.86 6.28
C PRO A 173 -4.85 0.40 6.72
N ALA A 174 -3.88 -0.40 6.40
CA ALA A 174 -3.84 -1.83 6.63
C ALA A 174 -2.69 -2.23 7.59
N PRO A 175 -2.97 -3.06 8.60
CA PRO A 175 -4.31 -3.44 9.07
C PRO A 175 -5.07 -2.26 9.67
N ALA A 176 -6.40 -2.29 9.65
CA ALA A 176 -7.21 -1.25 10.29
C ALA A 176 -6.90 -1.20 11.78
N ARG A 177 -6.51 -0.02 12.30
CA ARG A 177 -6.13 0.22 13.70
C ARG A 177 -6.85 1.45 14.24
N GLU A 178 -7.34 1.35 15.47
CA GLU A 178 -7.95 2.48 16.16
C GLU A 178 -6.92 3.61 16.41
N GLY A 179 -7.37 4.85 16.32
CA GLY A 179 -6.53 6.05 16.54
C GLY A 179 -5.73 6.51 15.32
N PHE A 180 -5.61 5.70 14.26
CA PHE A 180 -4.78 6.00 13.10
C PHE A 180 -5.47 6.86 12.02
N ALA A 181 -6.80 7.07 12.12
CA ALA A 181 -7.56 7.84 11.13
C ALA A 181 -7.02 9.26 10.85
N GLY A 182 -6.43 9.90 11.87
CA GLY A 182 -5.82 11.23 11.72
C GLY A 182 -4.59 11.27 10.76
N LEU A 183 -4.00 10.12 10.42
CA LEU A 183 -2.93 10.04 9.43
C LEU A 183 -3.43 10.28 8.01
N LEU A 184 -4.74 10.08 7.77
CA LEU A 184 -5.37 10.23 6.45
C LEU A 184 -5.62 11.68 6.04
N ALA A 185 -5.45 12.66 6.94
CA ALA A 185 -5.73 14.06 6.62
C ALA A 185 -4.92 14.54 5.41
N GLY A 186 -5.59 14.91 4.31
CA GLY A 186 -5.00 15.33 3.05
C GLY A 186 -4.20 14.26 2.30
N ALA A 187 -4.28 12.99 2.72
CA ALA A 187 -3.58 11.90 2.06
C ALA A 187 -4.47 11.18 1.03
N ILE A 188 -3.86 10.54 0.06
CA ILE A 188 -4.53 9.55 -0.79
C ILE A 188 -4.59 8.25 0.01
N ALA A 189 -5.80 7.84 0.43
CA ALA A 189 -6.01 6.62 1.18
C ALA A 189 -6.31 5.44 0.25
N THR A 190 -5.71 4.25 0.53
CA THR A 190 -5.91 3.03 -0.27
C THR A 190 -6.50 1.88 0.56
N PRO A 191 -7.70 2.03 1.16
CA PRO A 191 -8.34 0.98 1.93
C PRO A 191 -8.93 -0.12 1.02
N ASN A 192 -9.05 -1.34 1.55
CA ASN A 192 -10.01 -2.32 1.02
C ASN A 192 -11.41 -2.07 1.63
N VAL A 193 -12.43 -2.81 1.17
CA VAL A 193 -13.81 -2.62 1.64
C VAL A 193 -13.96 -2.79 3.15
N PRO A 194 -13.41 -3.84 3.82
CA PRO A 194 -13.42 -3.95 5.27
C PRO A 194 -12.70 -2.80 5.99
N GLU A 195 -11.54 -2.37 5.50
CA GLU A 195 -10.78 -1.26 6.06
C GLU A 195 -11.53 0.07 5.91
N LEU A 196 -12.17 0.29 4.75
CA LEU A 196 -13.01 1.46 4.52
C LEU A 196 -14.17 1.53 5.52
N ALA A 197 -14.87 0.41 5.76
CA ALA A 197 -15.96 0.33 6.74
C ALA A 197 -15.46 0.62 8.17
N ALA A 198 -14.29 0.10 8.54
CA ALA A 198 -13.68 0.36 9.84
C ALA A 198 -13.32 1.84 10.01
N LEU A 199 -12.72 2.48 8.98
CA LEU A 199 -12.35 3.91 9.00
C LEU A 199 -13.59 4.81 9.10
N VAL A 200 -14.63 4.54 8.33
CA VAL A 200 -15.90 5.28 8.40
C VAL A 200 -16.47 5.25 9.82
N THR A 201 -16.42 4.08 10.46
CA THR A 201 -16.85 3.91 11.86
C THR A 201 -15.97 4.71 12.82
N GLN A 202 -14.64 4.62 12.70
CA GLN A 202 -13.69 5.35 13.54
C GLN A 202 -13.80 6.88 13.40
N CYS A 203 -14.12 7.37 12.20
CA CYS A 203 -14.37 8.78 11.94
C CYS A 203 -15.75 9.26 12.41
N GLY A 204 -16.58 8.40 13.00
CA GLY A 204 -17.94 8.75 13.44
C GLY A 204 -18.93 9.02 12.31
N LEU A 205 -18.59 8.62 11.08
CA LEU A 205 -19.44 8.74 9.90
C LEU A 205 -20.48 7.61 9.96
N ARG A 206 -21.76 7.97 10.22
CA ARG A 206 -22.83 7.01 10.57
C ARG A 206 -23.71 6.69 9.38
N GLY A 207 -24.24 5.46 9.36
CA GLY A 207 -25.26 4.95 8.44
C GLY A 207 -24.81 3.69 7.71
N ALA A 208 -25.78 2.90 7.23
CA ALA A 208 -25.49 1.83 6.25
C ALA A 208 -25.15 2.52 4.92
N MET A 209 -23.89 2.41 4.50
CA MET A 209 -23.38 3.06 3.29
C MET A 209 -23.00 2.00 2.26
N THR A 210 -23.26 2.29 1.00
CA THR A 210 -22.58 1.60 -0.10
C THR A 210 -21.08 1.96 -0.04
N SER A 211 -20.21 1.15 -0.64
CA SER A 211 -18.77 1.45 -0.71
C SER A 211 -18.51 2.82 -1.32
N GLN A 212 -19.31 3.23 -2.30
CA GLN A 212 -19.26 4.54 -2.95
C GLN A 212 -19.54 5.67 -1.96
N ALA A 213 -20.66 5.58 -1.23
CA ALA A 213 -21.02 6.59 -0.23
C ALA A 213 -20.00 6.65 0.93
N ALA A 214 -19.46 5.49 1.35
CA ALA A 214 -18.44 5.39 2.37
C ALA A 214 -17.12 6.04 1.94
N ALA A 215 -16.68 5.78 0.70
CA ALA A 215 -15.46 6.38 0.16
C ALA A 215 -15.59 7.90 0.03
N MET A 216 -16.72 8.41 -0.45
CA MET A 216 -17.00 9.85 -0.52
C MET A 216 -17.06 10.50 0.86
N ALA A 217 -17.75 9.88 1.82
CA ALA A 217 -17.80 10.40 3.18
C ALA A 217 -16.42 10.47 3.81
N LEU A 218 -15.59 9.45 3.61
CA LEU A 218 -14.21 9.44 4.09
C LEU A 218 -13.37 10.51 3.39
N ALA A 219 -13.46 10.64 2.06
CA ALA A 219 -12.75 11.67 1.30
C ALA A 219 -13.10 13.09 1.78
N GLY A 220 -14.40 13.37 1.98
CA GLY A 220 -14.87 14.65 2.53
C GLY A 220 -14.38 14.89 3.97
N HIS A 221 -14.30 13.85 4.80
CA HIS A 221 -13.83 13.96 6.17
C HIS A 221 -12.31 14.20 6.25
N THR A 222 -11.53 13.49 5.43
CA THR A 222 -10.05 13.56 5.45
C THR A 222 -9.49 14.70 4.60
N GLY A 223 -10.28 15.24 3.66
CA GLY A 223 -9.84 16.24 2.69
C GLY A 223 -8.83 15.69 1.68
N GLY A 224 -8.78 14.38 1.49
CA GLY A 224 -7.92 13.71 0.51
C GLY A 224 -8.64 12.62 -0.25
N PRO A 225 -8.16 12.24 -1.46
CA PRO A 225 -8.76 11.19 -2.26
C PRO A 225 -8.77 9.82 -1.57
N VAL A 226 -9.78 9.00 -1.88
CA VAL A 226 -9.87 7.61 -1.44
C VAL A 226 -9.90 6.70 -2.65
N VAL A 227 -8.97 5.77 -2.74
CA VAL A 227 -8.90 4.70 -3.76
C VAL A 227 -9.24 3.39 -3.07
N ALA A 228 -10.53 3.07 -2.98
CA ALA A 228 -11.00 1.86 -2.31
C ALA A 228 -10.88 0.64 -3.22
N THR A 229 -10.14 -0.39 -2.80
CA THR A 229 -10.01 -1.64 -3.56
C THR A 229 -11.23 -2.54 -3.36
N MET A 230 -11.78 -3.09 -4.44
CA MET A 230 -13.00 -3.88 -4.47
C MET A 230 -12.76 -5.33 -4.95
N GLY A 231 -11.57 -5.87 -4.73
CA GLY A 231 -11.19 -7.21 -5.18
C GLY A 231 -11.24 -7.33 -6.70
N ALA A 232 -11.96 -8.33 -7.22
CA ALA A 232 -12.08 -8.57 -8.66
C ALA A 232 -12.81 -7.44 -9.41
N ASP A 233 -13.61 -6.64 -8.72
CA ASP A 233 -14.33 -5.50 -9.30
C ASP A 233 -13.42 -4.28 -9.55
N GLY A 234 -12.14 -4.34 -9.13
CA GLY A 234 -11.16 -3.29 -9.36
C GLY A 234 -11.06 -2.29 -8.22
N ALA A 235 -11.20 -0.99 -8.48
CA ALA A 235 -11.12 0.06 -7.48
C ALA A 235 -12.10 1.21 -7.73
N LEU A 236 -12.50 1.87 -6.66
CA LEU A 236 -13.32 3.07 -6.65
C LEU A 236 -12.48 4.26 -6.21
N LEU A 237 -12.36 5.28 -7.05
CA LEU A 237 -11.79 6.57 -6.69
C LEU A 237 -12.91 7.50 -6.22
N ALA A 238 -12.77 8.06 -5.03
CA ALA A 238 -13.60 9.14 -4.51
C ALA A 238 -12.71 10.35 -4.23
N ASP A 239 -13.02 11.49 -4.84
CA ASP A 239 -12.25 12.73 -4.68
C ASP A 239 -13.19 13.93 -4.68
N THR A 240 -13.11 14.74 -3.65
CA THR A 240 -13.92 15.97 -3.52
C THR A 240 -13.43 17.12 -4.40
N GLY A 241 -12.20 17.03 -4.95
CA GLY A 241 -11.59 18.00 -5.87
C GLY A 241 -11.82 17.71 -7.35
N LEU A 242 -12.42 16.57 -7.72
CA LEU A 242 -12.65 16.20 -9.14
C LEU A 242 -13.59 17.16 -9.89
N ALA A 243 -14.42 17.91 -9.16
CA ALA A 243 -15.35 18.89 -9.73
C ALA A 243 -14.66 20.11 -10.39
N ASP A 244 -13.44 20.47 -9.96
CA ASP A 244 -12.75 21.68 -10.40
C ASP A 244 -11.85 21.50 -11.64
N THR A 245 -11.64 20.27 -12.12
CA THR A 245 -10.65 19.99 -13.17
C THR A 245 -11.17 20.11 -14.61
N GLY A 246 -12.45 20.42 -14.85
CA GLY A 246 -13.00 20.70 -16.19
C GLY A 246 -12.88 19.56 -17.23
N LEU A 247 -12.44 18.37 -16.83
CA LEU A 247 -12.27 17.20 -17.69
C LEU A 247 -13.45 16.23 -17.53
N ALA A 248 -14.64 16.73 -17.84
CA ALA A 248 -15.81 15.87 -18.08
C ALA A 248 -15.67 15.31 -19.49
N ASP A 249 -15.11 14.12 -19.66
CA ASP A 249 -15.52 13.25 -20.75
C ASP A 249 -15.23 11.77 -20.49
N THR A 250 -16.24 10.96 -20.83
CA THR A 250 -16.34 9.53 -21.12
C THR A 250 -16.72 8.58 -19.98
N GLY A 251 -18.03 8.51 -19.71
CA GLY A 251 -18.70 7.41 -19.00
C GLY A 251 -19.95 7.91 -18.26
N PRO A 252 -21.02 7.13 -18.11
CA PRO A 252 -22.21 7.59 -17.41
C PRO A 252 -21.89 7.80 -15.94
N ALA A 253 -21.69 9.07 -15.54
CA ALA A 253 -21.63 9.49 -14.16
C ALA A 253 -23.05 9.54 -13.61
N ASP A 254 -23.32 8.81 -12.53
CA ASP A 254 -24.57 8.91 -11.79
C ASP A 254 -24.54 10.20 -10.95
N THR A 255 -25.02 11.30 -11.55
CA THR A 255 -25.10 12.62 -10.92
C THR A 255 -26.39 12.75 -10.13
N GLY A 256 -26.30 12.56 -8.79
CA GLY A 256 -27.35 13.01 -7.88
C GLY A 256 -27.39 14.55 -7.78
N PRO A 257 -28.55 15.17 -7.46
CA PRO A 257 -28.72 16.62 -7.45
C PRO A 257 -28.00 17.26 -6.25
N GLY A 258 -26.91 17.95 -6.50
CA GLY A 258 -26.27 18.83 -5.51
C GLY A 258 -24.75 18.75 -5.46
N GLY A 259 -24.04 19.53 -6.29
CA GLY A 259 -22.58 19.79 -6.16
C GLY A 259 -21.70 18.58 -6.46
N GLU A 260 -21.04 18.57 -7.56
CA GLU A 260 -20.25 17.48 -8.17
C GLU A 260 -19.13 16.93 -7.29
N SER A 261 -19.49 16.07 -6.36
CA SER A 261 -18.55 15.13 -5.73
C SER A 261 -18.51 13.88 -6.60
N ALA A 262 -17.43 13.67 -7.35
CA ALA A 262 -17.39 12.59 -8.31
C ALA A 262 -16.71 11.34 -7.72
N THR A 263 -17.38 10.18 -7.87
CA THR A 263 -16.73 8.88 -7.76
C THR A 263 -16.52 8.32 -9.15
N GLU A 264 -15.39 7.64 -9.36
CA GLU A 264 -15.09 6.95 -10.61
C GLU A 264 -14.72 5.50 -10.31
N HIS A 265 -15.34 4.58 -11.03
CA HIS A 265 -15.05 3.16 -10.92
C HIS A 265 -14.06 2.73 -11.98
N PHE A 266 -12.94 2.15 -11.55
CA PHE A 266 -11.93 1.53 -12.40
C PHE A 266 -12.14 0.02 -12.37
N ALA A 267 -12.72 -0.52 -13.43
CA ALA A 267 -13.03 -1.95 -13.52
C ALA A 267 -11.77 -2.81 -13.40
N GLY A 268 -11.90 -3.94 -12.72
CA GLY A 268 -10.84 -4.94 -12.62
C GLY A 268 -10.58 -5.61 -13.98
N HIS A 269 -9.34 -6.02 -14.21
CA HIS A 269 -8.98 -6.80 -15.39
C HIS A 269 -9.30 -8.29 -15.19
N GLN A 270 -9.81 -8.94 -16.24
CA GLN A 270 -10.12 -10.36 -16.22
C GLN A 270 -8.83 -11.19 -16.23
N VAL A 271 -8.51 -11.80 -15.10
CA VAL A 271 -7.34 -12.68 -14.93
C VAL A 271 -7.73 -13.93 -14.14
N THR A 272 -6.94 -14.99 -14.27
CA THR A 272 -7.07 -16.16 -13.40
C THR A 272 -6.27 -15.92 -12.12
N ALA A 273 -6.99 -15.63 -11.03
CA ALA A 273 -6.37 -15.44 -9.74
C ALA A 273 -5.83 -16.76 -9.17
N VAL A 274 -4.56 -16.75 -8.76
CA VAL A 274 -3.86 -17.85 -8.09
C VAL A 274 -3.71 -17.56 -6.60
N ASP A 275 -3.30 -16.32 -6.26
CA ASP A 275 -3.09 -15.87 -4.88
C ASP A 275 -3.32 -14.36 -4.80
N THR A 276 -4.23 -13.92 -3.92
CA THR A 276 -4.55 -12.50 -3.77
C THR A 276 -3.64 -11.75 -2.80
N THR A 277 -2.68 -12.44 -2.18
CA THR A 277 -1.71 -11.85 -1.25
C THR A 277 -0.89 -10.77 -1.94
N GLY A 278 -0.80 -9.59 -1.33
CA GLY A 278 -0.01 -8.47 -1.84
C GLY A 278 -0.66 -7.65 -2.96
N ALA A 279 -1.90 -7.97 -3.39
CA ALA A 279 -2.60 -7.17 -4.41
C ALA A 279 -2.80 -5.70 -3.98
N GLY A 280 -3.21 -5.48 -2.73
CA GLY A 280 -3.35 -4.12 -2.17
C GLY A 280 -2.02 -3.40 -2.03
N ASP A 281 -0.95 -4.12 -1.65
CA ASP A 281 0.42 -3.56 -1.60
C ASP A 281 0.90 -3.17 -3.00
N THR A 282 0.62 -4.03 -4.00
CA THR A 282 0.92 -3.76 -5.41
C THR A 282 0.19 -2.52 -5.91
N LEU A 283 -1.12 -2.42 -5.65
CA LEU A 283 -1.90 -1.24 -6.00
C LEU A 283 -1.29 0.02 -5.38
N THR A 284 -1.02 0.01 -4.08
CA THR A 284 -0.48 1.16 -3.36
C THR A 284 0.90 1.57 -3.87
N GLY A 285 1.81 0.60 -4.08
CA GLY A 285 3.16 0.85 -4.58
C GLY A 285 3.17 1.41 -6.01
N VAL A 286 2.37 0.83 -6.92
CA VAL A 286 2.28 1.30 -8.32
C VAL A 286 1.57 2.65 -8.43
N LEU A 287 0.55 2.90 -7.59
CA LEU A 287 -0.07 4.22 -7.47
C LEU A 287 0.98 5.27 -7.11
N ALA A 288 1.76 5.02 -6.06
CA ALA A 288 2.81 5.93 -5.61
C ALA A 288 3.89 6.14 -6.67
N ALA A 289 4.33 5.07 -7.35
CA ALA A 289 5.30 5.15 -8.44
C ALA A 289 4.80 6.01 -9.60
N SER A 290 3.55 5.81 -10.02
CA SER A 290 2.95 6.57 -11.12
C SER A 290 2.83 8.05 -10.77
N LEU A 291 2.39 8.37 -9.55
CA LEU A 291 2.35 9.76 -9.06
C LEU A 291 3.73 10.41 -9.03
N ALA A 292 4.77 9.70 -8.57
CA ALA A 292 6.16 10.20 -8.55
C ALA A 292 6.72 10.39 -9.96
N GLN A 293 6.25 9.61 -10.93
CA GLN A 293 6.60 9.78 -12.35
C GLN A 293 5.84 10.91 -13.05
N GLY A 294 4.90 11.58 -12.36
CA GLY A 294 4.15 12.72 -12.87
C GLY A 294 2.84 12.39 -13.57
N TYR A 295 2.37 11.14 -13.49
CA TYR A 295 1.01 10.81 -13.92
C TYR A 295 -0.01 11.50 -13.02
N ASP A 296 -1.16 11.89 -13.59
CA ASP A 296 -2.30 12.34 -12.80
C ASP A 296 -2.89 11.20 -11.95
N LEU A 297 -3.81 11.54 -11.05
CA LEU A 297 -4.37 10.56 -10.12
C LEU A 297 -5.17 9.46 -10.84
N ARG A 298 -5.97 9.80 -11.86
CA ARG A 298 -6.78 8.85 -12.62
C ARG A 298 -5.91 7.86 -13.40
N ALA A 299 -4.91 8.36 -14.11
CA ALA A 299 -3.94 7.53 -14.83
C ALA A 299 -3.16 6.64 -13.84
N SER A 300 -2.79 7.16 -12.67
CA SER A 300 -2.12 6.41 -11.62
C SER A 300 -2.99 5.28 -11.05
N VAL A 301 -4.28 5.53 -10.80
CA VAL A 301 -5.23 4.49 -10.35
C VAL A 301 -5.43 3.43 -11.41
N ARG A 302 -5.59 3.80 -12.69
CA ARG A 302 -5.72 2.83 -13.79
C ARG A 302 -4.53 1.89 -13.87
N ARG A 303 -3.30 2.42 -13.76
CA ARG A 303 -2.06 1.65 -13.74
C ARG A 303 -1.98 0.73 -12.52
N ALA A 304 -2.37 1.24 -11.36
CA ALA A 304 -2.38 0.51 -10.09
C ALA A 304 -3.37 -0.68 -10.10
N VAL A 305 -4.57 -0.49 -10.68
CA VAL A 305 -5.58 -1.57 -10.84
C VAL A 305 -5.06 -2.65 -11.79
N ALA A 306 -4.46 -2.28 -12.92
CA ALA A 306 -3.85 -3.23 -13.84
C ALA A 306 -2.73 -4.04 -13.18
N ALA A 307 -1.88 -3.36 -12.41
CA ALA A 307 -0.80 -4.01 -11.67
C ALA A 307 -1.31 -4.98 -10.60
N ALA A 308 -2.34 -4.60 -9.85
CA ALA A 308 -2.97 -5.47 -8.85
C ALA A 308 -3.58 -6.73 -9.48
N ALA A 309 -4.19 -6.61 -10.67
CA ALA A 309 -4.70 -7.74 -11.42
C ALA A 309 -3.59 -8.69 -11.89
N LEU A 310 -2.44 -8.17 -12.33
CA LEU A 310 -1.29 -9.01 -12.67
C LEU A 310 -0.70 -9.70 -11.44
N ALA A 311 -0.63 -9.00 -10.30
CA ALA A 311 -0.03 -9.52 -9.07
C ALA A 311 -0.70 -10.81 -8.59
N VAL A 312 -2.02 -10.94 -8.74
CA VAL A 312 -2.77 -12.12 -8.26
C VAL A 312 -2.62 -13.37 -9.14
N THR A 313 -1.92 -13.29 -10.28
CA THR A 313 -1.74 -14.42 -11.21
C THR A 313 -0.61 -15.39 -10.81
N GLN A 314 0.16 -15.05 -9.76
CA GLN A 314 1.27 -15.85 -9.25
C GLN A 314 1.14 -16.07 -7.75
N PRO A 315 1.70 -17.15 -7.20
CA PRO A 315 1.65 -17.40 -5.75
C PRO A 315 2.57 -16.48 -4.98
N GLY A 316 2.11 -16.02 -3.80
CA GLY A 316 2.88 -15.19 -2.87
C GLY A 316 2.85 -13.70 -3.20
N ALA A 317 3.20 -12.87 -2.20
CA ALA A 317 2.98 -11.42 -2.25
C ALA A 317 3.77 -10.69 -3.34
N ARG A 318 4.97 -11.16 -3.70
CA ARG A 318 5.89 -10.42 -4.59
C ARG A 318 6.13 -11.06 -5.95
N ALA A 319 5.87 -12.37 -6.10
CA ALA A 319 6.19 -13.07 -7.35
C ALA A 319 5.43 -12.51 -8.55
N GLY A 320 4.14 -12.17 -8.35
CA GLY A 320 3.28 -11.60 -9.39
C GLY A 320 3.36 -10.08 -9.55
N MET A 321 4.13 -9.35 -8.73
CA MET A 321 4.26 -7.90 -8.87
C MET A 321 4.88 -7.55 -10.23
N PRO A 322 4.15 -6.79 -11.09
CA PRO A 322 4.57 -6.58 -12.46
C PRO A 322 5.63 -5.48 -12.59
N THR A 323 6.35 -5.55 -13.70
CA THR A 323 7.20 -4.47 -14.21
C THR A 323 6.36 -3.42 -14.95
N THR A 324 6.95 -2.23 -15.18
CA THR A 324 6.34 -1.18 -16.02
C THR A 324 5.89 -1.73 -17.38
N ALA A 325 6.73 -2.55 -18.04
CA ALA A 325 6.42 -3.08 -19.36
C ALA A 325 5.22 -4.04 -19.37
N GLU A 326 5.03 -4.80 -18.29
CA GLU A 326 3.86 -5.68 -18.14
C GLU A 326 2.58 -4.90 -17.89
N ILE A 327 2.65 -3.84 -17.07
CA ILE A 327 1.53 -2.92 -16.83
C ILE A 327 1.11 -2.26 -18.15
N GLU A 328 2.04 -1.70 -18.92
CA GLU A 328 1.75 -1.05 -20.19
C GLU A 328 1.14 -2.02 -21.22
N ARG A 329 1.62 -3.27 -21.26
CA ARG A 329 1.07 -4.29 -22.14
C ARG A 329 -0.38 -4.64 -21.80
N LEU A 330 -0.76 -4.64 -20.51
CA LEU A 330 -2.14 -4.92 -20.12
C LEU A 330 -3.07 -3.74 -20.42
N LEU A 331 -2.53 -2.51 -20.44
CA LEU A 331 -3.30 -1.28 -20.68
C LEU A 331 -3.42 -0.92 -22.17
N SER A 332 -2.60 -1.53 -23.06
CA SER A 332 -2.63 -1.32 -24.51
C SER A 332 -3.72 -2.14 -25.19
#